data_74903c8de3f8bd4471051e3b519214e6
#
_entry.id   74903c8de3f8bd4471051e3b519214e6
#
_cell.length_a   1.000
_cell.length_b   1.000
_cell.length_c   1.000
_cell.angle_alpha   90.00
_cell.angle_beta   90.00
_cell.angle_gamma   90.00
#
_symmetry.space_group_name_H-M   'P 1'
#
loop_
_entity.id
_entity.type
_entity.pdbx_description
1 polymer ?
#
loop_
_entity_poly.entity_id
_entity_poly.type
_entity_poly.pdbx_seq_one_letter_code
_entity_poly.pdbx_strand_id
1 'polypeptide(L)'
;DGKPASQWDRPGQHFSASTSTFRLPGGRLRAGEGTTEGLKRKLANKLAAPNESNEANLRASFDILDQLSTWYRIGFEPQMYPYLPPHVTKPKETLEVFLVELPEKCYFAVPKTSKLVAVPIFELYDNAEKFGAVASSIPHLLSRIDINLETTIG
;
A
#
# COMPACT_ATOMS: atom_id res chain seq x y z
N ASP A 1 9.90 -28.74 -8.09
CA ASP A 1 11.04 -27.98 -7.59
C ASP A 1 10.70 -26.54 -7.50
N GLY A 2 10.02 -26.23 -6.43
CA GLY A 2 9.84 -24.86 -6.08
C GLY A 2 11.21 -24.20 -6.03
N LYS A 3 11.45 -23.26 -6.93
CA LYS A 3 12.47 -22.29 -6.62
C LYS A 3 12.17 -21.81 -5.24
N PRO A 4 13.11 -21.92 -4.34
CA PRO A 4 12.90 -21.44 -3.01
C PRO A 4 12.37 -20.02 -3.09
N ALA A 5 11.43 -19.72 -2.28
CA ALA A 5 10.89 -18.39 -2.04
C ALA A 5 11.96 -17.32 -1.80
N SER A 6 13.17 -17.66 -1.92
CA SER A 6 14.29 -16.96 -1.41
C SER A 6 15.36 -16.65 -2.41
N GLN A 7 14.93 -16.07 -3.49
CA GLN A 7 15.80 -15.14 -4.16
C GLN A 7 16.16 -13.98 -3.20
N TRP A 8 15.42 -13.88 -2.11
CA TRP A 8 15.54 -12.87 -1.05
C TRP A 8 16.57 -13.21 0.02
N ASP A 9 16.95 -14.49 0.14
CA ASP A 9 17.75 -15.00 1.26
C ASP A 9 19.21 -15.27 0.92
N ARG A 10 19.70 -14.81 -0.22
CA ARG A 10 21.10 -15.00 -0.56
C ARG A 10 21.97 -13.86 -0.02
N PRO A 11 22.76 -14.10 1.01
CA PRO A 11 23.72 -13.11 1.48
C PRO A 11 24.70 -12.78 0.35
N GLY A 12 24.81 -11.48 0.05
CA GLY A 12 25.79 -10.98 -0.91
C GLY A 12 25.30 -10.64 -2.31
N GLN A 13 24.01 -10.82 -2.63
CA GLN A 13 23.46 -10.22 -3.84
C GLN A 13 23.00 -8.80 -3.54
N HIS A 14 23.67 -7.85 -4.12
CA HIS A 14 23.16 -6.47 -4.23
C HIS A 14 21.95 -6.49 -5.14
N PHE A 15 20.78 -6.67 -4.56
CA PHE A 15 19.54 -6.40 -5.29
C PHE A 15 19.47 -4.90 -5.52
N SER A 16 19.22 -4.52 -6.75
CA SER A 16 18.82 -3.14 -6.98
C SER A 16 17.59 -2.88 -6.12
N ALA A 17 17.61 -1.83 -5.35
CA ALA A 17 16.56 -1.48 -4.39
C ALA A 17 15.15 -1.42 -5.04
N SER A 18 15.09 -1.35 -6.34
CA SER A 18 13.85 -1.31 -7.11
C SER A 18 13.13 -2.65 -7.27
N THR A 19 13.85 -3.77 -7.15
CA THR A 19 13.27 -5.09 -7.42
C THR A 19 12.83 -5.84 -6.18
N SER A 20 13.26 -5.39 -5.00
CA SER A 20 12.99 -6.07 -3.73
C SER A 20 12.15 -5.26 -2.74
N THR A 21 11.69 -4.07 -3.13
CA THR A 21 10.97 -3.18 -2.22
C THR A 21 9.48 -3.43 -2.29
N PHE A 22 8.89 -3.78 -1.16
CA PHE A 22 7.44 -3.81 -1.00
C PHE A 22 6.91 -2.38 -0.85
N ARG A 23 5.84 -2.08 -1.56
CA ARG A 23 5.15 -0.80 -1.46
C ARG A 23 3.65 -1.03 -1.45
N LEU A 24 2.97 -0.26 -0.63
CA LEU A 24 1.51 -0.18 -0.70
C LEU A 24 1.10 0.45 -2.05
N PRO A 25 0.04 -0.05 -2.68
CA PRO A 25 -0.48 0.56 -3.89
C PRO A 25 -0.96 1.99 -3.61
N GLY A 26 -0.70 2.89 -4.51
CA GLY A 26 -1.06 4.30 -4.36
C GLY A 26 -0.22 5.22 -5.24
N GLY A 27 -0.11 6.46 -4.90
CA GLY A 27 0.72 7.43 -5.61
C GLY A 27 0.41 8.88 -5.21
N ARG A 28 1.01 9.80 -5.92
CA ARG A 28 0.86 11.23 -5.66
C ARG A 28 -0.47 11.77 -6.15
N LEU A 29 -1.05 12.68 -5.38
CA LEU A 29 -2.21 13.46 -5.79
C LEU A 29 -1.82 14.50 -6.87
N ARG A 30 -2.79 14.87 -7.68
CA ARG A 30 -2.69 16.03 -8.57
C ARG A 30 -3.03 17.31 -7.80
N ALA A 31 -2.58 18.44 -8.29
CA ALA A 31 -2.93 19.72 -7.71
C ALA A 31 -4.45 19.92 -7.73
N GLY A 32 -5.04 20.26 -6.58
CA GLY A 32 -6.47 20.46 -6.44
C GLY A 32 -7.34 19.20 -6.39
N GLU A 33 -6.73 18.02 -6.43
CA GLU A 33 -7.45 16.75 -6.36
C GLU A 33 -7.76 16.35 -4.91
N GLY A 34 -8.98 15.88 -4.67
CA GLY A 34 -9.36 15.30 -3.39
C GLY A 34 -8.60 13.99 -3.10
N THR A 35 -8.33 13.73 -1.82
CA THR A 35 -7.55 12.56 -1.40
C THR A 35 -8.19 11.24 -1.82
N THR A 36 -9.49 11.09 -1.60
CA THR A 36 -10.24 9.87 -1.94
C THR A 36 -10.32 9.65 -3.44
N GLU A 37 -10.57 10.70 -4.20
CA GLU A 37 -10.61 10.62 -5.67
C GLU A 37 -9.24 10.27 -6.26
N GLY A 38 -8.20 10.92 -5.75
CA GLY A 38 -6.83 10.64 -6.15
C GLY A 38 -6.40 9.21 -5.84
N LEU A 39 -6.79 8.68 -4.68
CA LEU A 39 -6.52 7.30 -4.31
C LEU A 39 -7.22 6.32 -5.25
N LYS A 40 -8.52 6.50 -5.48
CA LYS A 40 -9.29 5.66 -6.41
C LYS A 40 -8.69 5.68 -7.83
N ARG A 41 -8.33 6.86 -8.31
CA ARG A 41 -7.66 7.01 -9.61
C ARG A 41 -6.34 6.26 -9.67
N LYS A 42 -5.50 6.39 -8.65
CA LYS A 42 -4.20 5.72 -8.61
C LYS A 42 -4.31 4.20 -8.50
N LEU A 43 -5.26 3.72 -7.71
CA LEU A 43 -5.52 2.28 -7.61
C LEU A 43 -6.01 1.72 -8.95
N ALA A 44 -6.96 2.38 -9.59
CA ALA A 44 -7.45 1.96 -10.89
C ALA A 44 -6.33 1.95 -11.94
N ASN A 45 -5.52 3.00 -12.02
CA ASN A 45 -4.42 3.06 -12.98
C ASN A 45 -3.34 1.99 -12.76
N LYS A 46 -3.13 1.57 -11.51
CA LYS A 46 -2.11 0.57 -11.17
C LYS A 46 -2.61 -0.87 -11.25
N LEU A 47 -3.89 -1.08 -11.04
CA LEU A 47 -4.48 -2.41 -10.89
C LEU A 47 -5.43 -2.80 -12.03
N ALA A 48 -5.91 -1.85 -12.82
CA ALA A 48 -6.77 -2.15 -13.96
C ALA A 48 -5.99 -2.59 -15.18
N ALA A 49 -6.56 -3.50 -15.94
CA ALA A 49 -6.09 -3.77 -17.29
C ALA A 49 -6.21 -2.48 -18.15
N PRO A 50 -5.36 -2.29 -19.15
CA PRO A 50 -5.34 -1.10 -19.98
C PRO A 50 -6.57 -1.03 -20.91
N ASN A 51 -7.71 -0.74 -20.32
CA ASN A 51 -8.98 -0.56 -21.00
C ASN A 51 -9.77 0.48 -20.19
N GLU A 52 -10.16 1.56 -20.84
CA GLU A 52 -10.86 2.67 -20.19
C GLU A 52 -12.14 2.25 -19.46
N SER A 53 -12.87 1.30 -20.03
CA SER A 53 -14.09 0.78 -19.41
C SER A 53 -13.79 0.04 -18.10
N ASN A 54 -12.72 -0.73 -18.06
CA ASN A 54 -12.31 -1.46 -16.86
C ASN A 54 -11.78 -0.52 -15.78
N GLU A 55 -11.03 0.51 -16.18
CA GLU A 55 -10.51 1.51 -15.25
C GLU A 55 -11.64 2.29 -14.57
N ALA A 56 -12.63 2.74 -15.33
CA ALA A 56 -13.77 3.47 -14.78
C ALA A 56 -14.61 2.60 -13.85
N ASN A 57 -14.88 1.35 -14.23
CA ASN A 57 -15.61 0.41 -13.41
C ASN A 57 -14.87 0.05 -12.11
N LEU A 58 -13.57 -0.18 -12.22
CA LEU A 58 -12.74 -0.48 -11.06
C LEU A 58 -12.64 0.71 -10.10
N ARG A 59 -12.52 1.93 -10.64
CA ARG A 59 -12.53 3.16 -9.84
C ARG A 59 -13.82 3.32 -9.05
N ALA A 60 -14.96 3.04 -9.67
CA ALA A 60 -16.26 3.12 -9.02
C ALA A 60 -16.49 2.03 -7.96
N SER A 61 -15.81 0.89 -8.09
CA SER A 61 -16.00 -0.27 -7.20
C SER A 61 -15.13 -0.24 -5.95
N PHE A 62 -14.13 0.64 -5.86
CA PHE A 62 -13.33 0.79 -4.65
C PHE A 62 -14.08 1.62 -3.62
N ASP A 63 -14.31 1.07 -2.44
CA ASP A 63 -14.84 1.78 -1.29
C ASP A 63 -13.73 2.09 -0.27
N ILE A 64 -13.53 3.37 0.00
CA ILE A 64 -12.59 3.84 1.01
C ILE A 64 -13.32 3.87 2.34
N LEU A 65 -12.96 2.96 3.24
CA LEU A 65 -13.65 2.78 4.50
C LEU A 65 -13.17 3.76 5.58
N ASP A 66 -11.86 3.86 5.76
CA ASP A 66 -11.30 4.70 6.81
C ASP A 66 -9.85 5.11 6.49
N GLN A 67 -9.41 6.19 7.13
CA GLN A 67 -8.02 6.60 7.13
C GLN A 67 -7.32 5.98 8.32
N LEU A 68 -6.32 5.15 8.06
CA LEU A 68 -5.60 4.41 9.10
C LEU A 68 -4.53 5.26 9.78
N SER A 69 -3.74 5.98 9.02
CA SER A 69 -2.61 6.75 9.53
C SER A 69 -2.14 7.83 8.57
N THR A 70 -1.36 8.75 9.11
CA THR A 70 -0.65 9.77 8.34
C THR A 70 0.81 9.76 8.76
N TRP A 71 1.69 9.71 7.77
CA TRP A 71 3.15 9.69 7.95
C TRP A 71 3.78 10.90 7.30
N TYR A 72 4.85 11.38 7.90
CA TYR A 72 5.54 12.59 7.46
C TYR A 72 7.02 12.32 7.21
N ARG A 73 7.51 12.76 6.08
CA ARG A 73 8.94 12.84 5.81
C ARG A 73 9.39 14.28 6.04
N ILE A 74 10.27 14.46 7.01
CA ILE A 74 10.66 15.78 7.51
C ILE A 74 11.87 16.33 6.74
N GLY A 75 12.87 15.46 6.49
CA GLY A 75 14.10 15.81 5.85
C GLY A 75 14.32 15.17 4.49
N PHE A 76 15.55 15.15 4.03
CA PHE A 76 15.92 14.50 2.77
C PHE A 76 16.09 12.99 2.90
N GLU A 77 16.16 12.49 4.11
CA GLU A 77 16.22 11.06 4.39
C GLU A 77 14.88 10.38 4.04
N PRO A 78 14.90 9.12 3.59
CA PRO A 78 13.69 8.42 3.22
C PRO A 78 12.80 8.03 4.40
N GLN A 79 13.28 8.21 5.63
CA GLN A 79 12.57 7.85 6.83
C GLN A 79 11.32 8.69 7.05
N MET A 80 10.21 8.00 7.35
CA MET A 80 8.93 8.62 7.65
C MET A 80 8.55 8.43 9.13
N TYR A 81 7.83 9.41 9.66
CA TYR A 81 7.39 9.43 11.05
C TYR A 81 5.87 9.53 11.13
N PRO A 82 5.22 8.84 12.07
CA PRO A 82 3.76 8.90 12.25
C PRO A 82 3.29 10.18 12.98
N TYR A 83 4.15 11.16 13.11
CA TYR A 83 3.89 12.44 13.76
C TYR A 83 4.65 13.57 13.08
N LEU A 84 4.16 14.79 13.27
CA LEU A 84 4.84 15.99 12.82
C LEU A 84 5.43 16.70 14.04
N PRO A 85 6.77 16.88 14.13
CA PRO A 85 7.39 17.61 15.23
C PRO A 85 6.90 19.06 15.30
N PRO A 86 6.75 19.66 16.51
CA PRO A 86 6.20 21.03 16.67
C PRO A 86 6.98 22.13 15.96
N HIS A 87 8.27 21.93 15.75
CA HIS A 87 9.15 22.90 15.08
C HIS A 87 9.13 22.81 13.55
N VAL A 88 8.47 21.78 13.00
CA VAL A 88 8.34 21.59 11.57
C VAL A 88 6.96 22.04 11.11
N THR A 89 6.91 23.11 10.32
CA THR A 89 5.67 23.67 9.81
C THR A 89 5.25 23.04 8.49
N LYS A 90 6.21 22.57 7.69
CA LYS A 90 5.96 22.00 6.38
C LYS A 90 6.84 20.76 6.16
N PRO A 91 6.26 19.55 6.19
CA PRO A 91 7.00 18.34 5.84
C PRO A 91 7.35 18.31 4.35
N LYS A 92 8.40 17.57 4.01
CA LYS A 92 8.78 17.34 2.61
C LYS A 92 7.78 16.45 1.88
N GLU A 93 7.17 15.53 2.59
CA GLU A 93 6.15 14.61 2.07
C GLU A 93 5.19 14.23 3.17
N THR A 94 3.92 14.10 2.82
CA THR A 94 2.87 13.56 3.67
C THR A 94 2.31 12.32 3.00
N LEU A 95 2.29 11.20 3.71
CA LEU A 95 1.73 9.94 3.26
C LEU A 95 0.49 9.61 4.08
N GLU A 96 -0.64 9.51 3.44
CA GLU A 96 -1.91 9.09 4.04
C GLU A 96 -2.20 7.64 3.67
N VAL A 97 -2.52 6.82 4.66
CA VAL A 97 -2.81 5.39 4.49
C VAL A 97 -4.29 5.15 4.77
N PHE A 98 -4.95 4.50 3.85
CA PHE A 98 -6.38 4.23 3.90
C PHE A 98 -6.69 2.73 3.88
N LEU A 99 -7.78 2.37 4.53
CA LEU A 99 -8.41 1.07 4.38
C LEU A 99 -9.39 1.13 3.21
N VAL A 100 -9.21 0.27 2.24
CA VAL A 100 -10.03 0.20 1.03
C VAL A 100 -10.65 -1.17 0.92
N GLU A 101 -11.96 -1.23 0.74
CA GLU A 101 -12.66 -2.46 0.41
C GLU A 101 -12.54 -2.77 -1.07
N LEU A 102 -12.17 -4.01 -1.37
CA LEU A 102 -12.09 -4.51 -2.73
C LEU A 102 -13.42 -5.15 -3.14
N PRO A 103 -13.86 -5.00 -4.39
CA PRO A 103 -15.04 -5.69 -4.88
C PRO A 103 -14.84 -7.21 -4.87
N GLU A 104 -15.88 -7.97 -4.63
CA GLU A 104 -15.85 -9.44 -4.58
C GLU A 104 -15.29 -10.06 -5.87
N LYS A 105 -15.62 -9.46 -6.99
CA LYS A 105 -15.14 -9.89 -8.30
C LYS A 105 -14.38 -8.77 -8.96
N CYS A 106 -13.08 -8.82 -8.88
CA CYS A 106 -12.22 -7.90 -9.62
C CYS A 106 -11.03 -8.64 -10.23
N TYR A 107 -10.68 -8.24 -11.44
CA TYR A 107 -9.51 -8.73 -12.13
C TYR A 107 -8.44 -7.64 -12.08
N PHE A 108 -7.33 -7.95 -11.46
CA PHE A 108 -6.20 -7.05 -11.39
C PHE A 108 -5.19 -7.36 -12.50
N ALA A 109 -4.74 -6.33 -13.17
CA ALA A 109 -3.61 -6.39 -14.08
C ALA A 109 -2.55 -5.40 -13.61
N VAL A 110 -1.33 -5.87 -13.47
CA VAL A 110 -0.19 -5.05 -13.07
C VAL A 110 0.84 -5.01 -14.19
N PRO A 111 1.63 -3.93 -14.31
CA PRO A 111 2.73 -3.87 -15.26
C PRO A 111 3.70 -5.02 -15.09
N LYS A 112 4.34 -5.47 -16.16
CA LYS A 112 5.32 -6.57 -16.13
C LYS A 112 6.50 -6.33 -15.19
N THR A 113 6.79 -5.08 -14.89
CA THR A 113 7.86 -4.66 -13.98
C THR A 113 7.47 -4.75 -12.51
N SER A 114 6.21 -4.96 -12.21
CA SER A 114 5.66 -5.00 -10.85
C SER A 114 4.94 -6.32 -10.61
N LYS A 115 4.91 -6.75 -9.36
CA LYS A 115 4.16 -7.93 -8.93
C LYS A 115 3.22 -7.55 -7.80
N LEU A 116 1.95 -7.88 -7.96
CA LEU A 116 0.97 -7.74 -6.91
C LEU A 116 1.02 -8.96 -6.00
N VAL A 117 1.17 -8.73 -4.71
CA VAL A 117 1.24 -9.78 -3.69
C VAL A 117 0.19 -9.52 -2.62
N ALA A 118 -0.64 -10.52 -2.34
CA ALA A 118 -1.53 -10.50 -1.19
C ALA A 118 -0.75 -11.00 0.04
N VAL A 119 -0.59 -10.13 1.02
CA VAL A 119 0.15 -10.43 2.24
C VAL A 119 -0.84 -10.59 3.39
N PRO A 120 -0.83 -11.73 4.12
CA PRO A 120 -1.63 -11.88 5.33
C PRO A 120 -1.27 -10.81 6.36
N ILE A 121 -2.27 -10.29 7.08
CA ILE A 121 -2.09 -9.21 8.04
C ILE A 121 -1.06 -9.59 9.13
N PHE A 122 -1.07 -10.83 9.58
CA PHE A 122 -0.14 -11.29 10.62
C PHE A 122 1.32 -11.34 10.15
N GLU A 123 1.60 -11.43 8.85
CA GLU A 123 2.97 -11.35 8.34
C GLU A 123 3.54 -9.93 8.39
N LEU A 124 2.67 -8.92 8.40
CA LEU A 124 3.08 -7.53 8.52
C LEU A 124 3.48 -7.17 9.95
N TYR A 125 2.96 -7.91 10.92
CA TYR A 125 3.19 -7.65 12.32
C TYR A 125 4.68 -7.78 12.67
N ASP A 126 5.23 -6.71 13.25
CA ASP A 126 6.64 -6.66 13.68
C ASP A 126 7.67 -7.05 12.60
N ASN A 127 7.38 -6.75 11.36
CA ASN A 127 8.22 -7.11 10.20
C ASN A 127 8.62 -5.88 9.37
N ALA A 128 9.07 -4.84 10.07
CA ALA A 128 9.46 -3.57 9.43
C ALA A 128 10.68 -3.70 8.51
N GLU A 129 11.55 -4.67 8.76
CA GLU A 129 12.72 -4.91 7.90
C GLU A 129 12.32 -5.34 6.49
N LYS A 130 11.29 -6.18 6.40
CA LYS A 130 10.82 -6.71 5.12
C LYS A 130 9.85 -5.76 4.40
N PHE A 131 8.88 -5.21 5.11
CA PHE A 131 7.77 -4.45 4.52
C PHE A 131 7.86 -2.94 4.75
N GLY A 132 8.74 -2.48 5.62
CA GLY A 132 8.85 -1.09 6.04
C GLY A 132 7.96 -0.74 7.23
N ALA A 133 8.27 0.37 7.88
CA ALA A 133 7.59 0.80 9.10
C ALA A 133 6.10 1.10 8.87
N VAL A 134 5.75 1.69 7.74
CA VAL A 134 4.36 2.03 7.42
C VAL A 134 3.49 0.79 7.32
N ALA A 135 3.90 -0.21 6.53
CA ALA A 135 3.14 -1.44 6.33
C ALA A 135 3.08 -2.29 7.61
N SER A 136 4.17 -2.38 8.36
CA SER A 136 4.21 -3.16 9.62
C SER A 136 3.36 -2.56 10.74
N SER A 137 3.00 -1.30 10.67
CA SER A 137 2.09 -0.64 11.62
C SER A 137 0.61 -0.94 11.38
N ILE A 138 0.25 -1.43 10.20
CA ILE A 138 -1.15 -1.65 9.80
C ILE A 138 -1.90 -2.60 10.75
N PRO A 139 -1.35 -3.74 11.20
CA PRO A 139 -2.08 -4.62 12.11
C PRO A 139 -2.53 -3.94 13.41
N HIS A 140 -1.72 -3.09 13.99
CA HIS A 140 -2.08 -2.31 15.18
C HIS A 140 -3.19 -1.30 14.91
N LEU A 141 -3.17 -0.68 13.75
CA LEU A 141 -4.18 0.29 13.36
C LEU A 141 -5.53 -0.39 13.08
N LEU A 142 -5.51 -1.57 12.47
CA LEU A 142 -6.72 -2.36 12.20
C LEU A 142 -7.36 -2.91 13.46
N SER A 143 -6.61 -3.10 14.55
CA SER A 143 -7.17 -3.57 15.82
C SER A 143 -8.19 -2.60 16.44
N ARG A 144 -8.23 -1.35 16.00
CA ARG A 144 -9.20 -0.34 16.43
C ARG A 144 -10.49 -0.34 15.60
N ILE A 145 -10.54 -1.14 14.55
CA ILE A 145 -11.67 -1.21 13.63
C ILE A 145 -12.32 -2.58 13.80
N ASP A 146 -13.64 -2.61 14.01
CA ASP A 146 -14.41 -3.85 14.02
C ASP A 146 -14.44 -4.44 12.61
N ILE A 147 -13.53 -5.33 12.34
CA ILE A 147 -13.53 -6.11 11.11
C ILE A 147 -14.25 -7.42 11.40
N ASN A 148 -15.43 -7.59 10.84
CA ASN A 148 -16.11 -8.87 10.81
C ASN A 148 -15.32 -9.81 9.91
N LEU A 149 -14.48 -10.61 10.51
CA LEU A 149 -13.86 -11.74 9.82
C LEU A 149 -14.93 -12.83 9.67
N GLU A 150 -15.76 -12.73 8.66
CA GLU A 150 -16.52 -13.89 8.24
C GLU A 150 -15.54 -14.93 7.72
N THR A 151 -15.21 -15.86 8.59
CA THR A 151 -14.49 -17.04 8.20
C THR A 151 -15.44 -17.90 7.39
N THR A 152 -15.44 -17.72 6.11
CA THR A 152 -16.09 -18.67 5.21
C THR A 152 -15.24 -19.95 5.29
N ILE A 153 -15.63 -20.84 6.19
CA ILE A 153 -15.16 -22.21 6.18
C ILE A 153 -15.88 -22.87 5.00
N GLY A 154 -15.20 -22.86 3.88
CA GLY A 154 -15.62 -23.62 2.72
C GLY A 154 -14.99 -25.01 2.75
#